data_ca81474d2241b482012f1d5d2eeac7af
#
_entry.id   ca81474d2241b482012f1d5d2eeac7af
#
_cell.length_a   1.000
_cell.length_b   1.000
_cell.length_c   1.000
_cell.angle_alpha   90.00
_cell.angle_beta   90.00
_cell.angle_gamma   90.00
#
_symmetry.space_group_name_H-M   'P 1'
#
loop_
_entity.id
_entity.type
_entity.pdbx_description
1 polymer ?
#
loop_
_entity_poly.entity_id
_entity_poly.type
_entity_poly.pdbx_seq_one_letter_code
_entity_poly.pdbx_strand_id
1 'polypeptide(L)'
;MENSKATSRQLWALYCITKKDYRNENLSKEEAAKLISELGDKNYVKKAKAKKTLSEELLDYLYENFNKIFSSAVESLNYKSVVQADPKFSNDTRKFAFIGVGCGITYPVYRKNNKKLQEIDEAAHKYRRGEILDMFMSKFTKKEIKHYENIGCPLQAIWSQDQGMQLSYWEMVQSFAESKGLKMTIKSVLD
;
A
#
# COMPACT_ATOMS: atom_id res chain seq x y z
N MET A 1 0.71 -14.28 -40.01
CA MET A 1 0.22 -13.67 -38.73
C MET A 1 1.24 -14.01 -37.66
N GLU A 2 1.93 -13.03 -37.12
CA GLU A 2 2.90 -13.29 -36.02
C GLU A 2 2.13 -13.69 -34.76
N ASN A 3 2.26 -14.95 -34.38
CA ASN A 3 1.72 -15.44 -33.11
C ASN A 3 2.45 -14.71 -31.95
N SER A 4 1.82 -13.72 -31.37
CA SER A 4 2.41 -12.97 -30.25
C SER A 4 2.58 -13.90 -29.05
N LYS A 5 3.78 -13.85 -28.43
CA LYS A 5 4.11 -14.67 -27.23
C LYS A 5 3.14 -14.42 -26.07
N ALA A 6 2.89 -15.46 -25.29
CA ALA A 6 2.09 -15.38 -24.07
C ALA A 6 2.61 -14.27 -23.14
N THR A 7 1.68 -13.52 -22.56
CA THR A 7 2.01 -12.45 -21.62
C THR A 7 2.49 -13.02 -20.28
N SER A 8 3.31 -12.28 -19.54
CA SER A 8 3.72 -12.66 -18.19
C SER A 8 2.54 -12.96 -17.28
N ARG A 9 1.42 -12.25 -17.45
CA ARG A 9 0.17 -12.46 -16.70
C ARG A 9 -0.48 -13.81 -17.04
N GLN A 10 -0.46 -14.22 -18.31
CA GLN A 10 -0.97 -15.53 -18.71
C GLN A 10 -0.09 -16.68 -18.20
N LEU A 11 1.24 -16.53 -18.27
CA LEU A 11 2.19 -17.51 -17.74
C LEU A 11 2.06 -17.66 -16.22
N TRP A 12 1.85 -16.56 -15.53
CA TRP A 12 1.58 -16.57 -14.09
C TRP A 12 0.27 -17.26 -13.73
N ALA A 13 -0.80 -17.01 -14.49
CA ALA A 13 -2.08 -17.68 -14.32
C ALA A 13 -1.95 -19.20 -14.51
N LEU A 14 -1.22 -19.64 -15.54
CA LEU A 14 -0.92 -21.06 -15.78
C LEU A 14 -0.14 -21.67 -14.61
N TYR A 15 0.88 -20.97 -14.10
CA TYR A 15 1.62 -21.42 -12.92
C TYR A 15 0.72 -21.57 -11.69
N CYS A 16 -0.18 -20.62 -11.44
CA CYS A 16 -1.12 -20.69 -10.33
C CYS A 16 -2.05 -21.91 -10.42
N ILE A 17 -2.47 -22.27 -11.63
CA ILE A 17 -3.38 -23.40 -11.90
C ILE A 17 -2.63 -24.74 -11.80
N THR A 18 -1.48 -24.84 -12.47
CA THR A 18 -0.80 -26.13 -12.72
C THR A 18 0.39 -26.38 -11.81
N LYS A 19 0.92 -25.34 -11.13
CA LYS A 19 2.20 -25.32 -10.41
C LYS A 19 3.42 -25.63 -11.28
N LYS A 20 3.27 -25.63 -12.61
CA LYS A 20 4.34 -25.82 -13.59
C LYS A 20 4.80 -24.45 -14.11
N ASP A 21 6.11 -24.27 -14.29
CA ASP A 21 6.69 -23.06 -14.88
C ASP A 21 6.66 -23.15 -16.41
N TYR A 22 5.92 -22.25 -17.04
CA TYR A 22 5.76 -22.14 -18.49
C TYR A 22 6.65 -21.06 -19.12
N ARG A 23 7.55 -20.41 -18.38
CA ARG A 23 8.38 -19.31 -18.91
C ARG A 23 9.34 -19.74 -20.01
N ASN A 24 9.75 -21.00 -19.99
CA ASN A 24 10.64 -21.60 -20.99
C ASN A 24 9.89 -22.28 -22.15
N GLU A 25 8.56 -22.31 -22.11
CA GLU A 25 7.74 -22.84 -23.17
C GLU A 25 7.33 -21.66 -24.09
N ASN A 26 7.62 -21.77 -25.39
CA ASN A 26 7.29 -20.74 -26.39
C ASN A 26 5.79 -20.72 -26.71
N LEU A 27 4.95 -20.51 -25.68
CA LEU A 27 3.51 -20.43 -25.85
C LEU A 27 3.10 -19.11 -26.53
N SER A 28 2.19 -19.22 -27.50
CA SER A 28 1.48 -18.05 -28.02
C SER A 28 0.40 -17.57 -27.03
N LYS A 29 -0.11 -16.35 -27.25
CA LYS A 29 -1.22 -15.81 -26.43
C LYS A 29 -2.47 -16.68 -26.52
N GLU A 30 -2.77 -17.19 -27.70
CA GLU A 30 -3.93 -18.04 -27.96
C GLU A 30 -3.80 -19.38 -27.25
N GLU A 31 -2.63 -20.04 -27.36
CA GLU A 31 -2.36 -21.30 -26.68
C GLU A 31 -2.42 -21.15 -25.16
N ALA A 32 -1.81 -20.09 -24.61
CA ALA A 32 -1.89 -19.80 -23.19
C ALA A 32 -3.32 -19.53 -22.72
N ALA A 33 -4.11 -18.78 -23.49
CA ALA A 33 -5.52 -18.53 -23.20
C ALA A 33 -6.36 -19.81 -23.23
N LYS A 34 -6.12 -20.68 -24.20
CA LYS A 34 -6.77 -21.97 -24.33
C LYS A 34 -6.44 -22.88 -23.14
N LEU A 35 -5.16 -23.00 -22.79
CA LEU A 35 -4.72 -23.78 -21.62
C LEU A 35 -5.33 -23.24 -20.32
N ILE A 36 -5.38 -21.92 -20.11
CA ILE A 36 -6.05 -21.32 -18.96
C ILE A 36 -7.54 -21.67 -18.93
N SER A 37 -8.20 -21.68 -20.10
CA SER A 37 -9.61 -22.03 -20.19
C SER A 37 -9.89 -23.51 -19.94
N GLU A 38 -9.00 -24.40 -20.40
CA GLU A 38 -9.14 -25.85 -20.25
C GLU A 38 -8.77 -26.35 -18.85
N LEU A 39 -7.69 -25.79 -18.28
CA LEU A 39 -7.14 -26.20 -16.99
C LEU A 39 -7.67 -25.34 -15.84
N GLY A 40 -8.20 -24.16 -16.14
CA GLY A 40 -8.83 -23.27 -15.17
C GLY A 40 -10.06 -23.95 -14.59
N ASP A 41 -9.91 -24.50 -13.38
CA ASP A 41 -11.02 -25.06 -12.63
C ASP A 41 -12.19 -24.07 -12.65
N LYS A 42 -13.39 -24.59 -12.90
CA LYS A 42 -14.65 -23.81 -12.83
C LYS A 42 -14.79 -23.04 -11.51
N ASN A 43 -14.08 -23.47 -10.47
CA ASN A 43 -13.95 -22.81 -9.19
C ASN A 43 -13.05 -21.54 -9.22
N TYR A 44 -12.02 -21.48 -10.09
CA TYR A 44 -11.21 -20.27 -10.27
C TYR A 44 -12.01 -19.17 -10.98
N VAL A 45 -12.79 -19.53 -11.98
CA VAL A 45 -13.72 -18.59 -12.66
C VAL A 45 -14.84 -18.13 -11.72
N LYS A 46 -15.31 -19.01 -10.81
CA LYS A 46 -16.26 -18.64 -9.75
C LYS A 46 -15.63 -17.74 -8.67
N LYS A 47 -14.36 -17.96 -8.27
CA LYS A 47 -13.64 -17.05 -7.35
C LYS A 47 -13.40 -15.67 -7.97
N ALA A 48 -13.11 -15.59 -9.26
CA ALA A 48 -12.97 -14.30 -9.96
C ALA A 48 -14.31 -13.53 -10.09
N LYS A 49 -15.44 -14.21 -9.92
CA LYS A 49 -16.79 -13.62 -9.87
C LYS A 49 -17.36 -13.52 -8.45
N ALA A 50 -16.64 -14.02 -7.44
CA ALA A 50 -17.02 -13.79 -6.06
C ALA A 50 -16.98 -12.27 -5.80
N LYS A 51 -18.06 -11.73 -5.24
CA LYS A 51 -18.12 -10.32 -4.84
C LYS A 51 -16.95 -10.07 -3.88
N LYS A 52 -16.09 -9.11 -4.22
CA LYS A 52 -14.98 -8.72 -3.34
C LYS A 52 -15.51 -8.38 -1.95
N THR A 53 -14.76 -8.74 -0.94
CA THR A 53 -15.01 -8.27 0.43
C THR A 53 -14.73 -6.77 0.52
N LEU A 54 -15.29 -6.12 1.51
CA LEU A 54 -15.06 -4.69 1.74
C LEU A 54 -13.57 -4.40 1.99
N SER A 55 -12.88 -5.33 2.64
CA SER A 55 -11.44 -5.30 2.85
C SER A 55 -10.65 -5.35 1.52
N GLU A 56 -10.99 -6.26 0.60
CA GLU A 56 -10.33 -6.34 -0.72
C GLU A 56 -10.60 -5.11 -1.58
N GLU A 57 -11.82 -4.56 -1.52
CA GLU A 57 -12.17 -3.32 -2.21
C GLU A 57 -11.37 -2.12 -1.66
N LEU A 58 -11.16 -2.07 -0.34
CA LEU A 58 -10.31 -1.06 0.29
C LEU A 58 -8.86 -1.17 -0.19
N LEU A 59 -8.30 -2.38 -0.28
CA LEU A 59 -6.92 -2.57 -0.74
C LEU A 59 -6.75 -2.08 -2.18
N ASP A 60 -7.66 -2.42 -3.09
CA ASP A 60 -7.65 -1.93 -4.46
C ASP A 60 -7.70 -0.40 -4.51
N TYR A 61 -8.59 0.20 -3.73
CA TYR A 61 -8.73 1.66 -3.65
C TYR A 61 -7.44 2.34 -3.14
N LEU A 62 -6.79 1.76 -2.14
CA LEU A 62 -5.52 2.27 -1.62
C LEU A 62 -4.41 2.15 -2.67
N TYR A 63 -4.36 1.07 -3.44
CA TYR A 63 -3.40 0.91 -4.54
C TYR A 63 -3.61 1.94 -5.65
N GLU A 64 -4.85 2.18 -6.06
CA GLU A 64 -5.19 3.16 -7.09
C GLU A 64 -4.84 4.60 -6.66
N ASN A 65 -4.96 4.89 -5.37
CA ASN A 65 -4.68 6.23 -4.81
C ASN A 65 -3.29 6.35 -4.16
N PHE A 66 -2.45 5.34 -4.28
CA PHE A 66 -1.14 5.29 -3.60
C PHE A 66 -0.25 6.50 -3.89
N ASN A 67 -0.30 7.04 -5.10
CA ASN A 67 0.53 8.20 -5.47
C ASN A 67 0.23 9.45 -4.62
N LYS A 68 -0.99 9.63 -4.12
CA LYS A 68 -1.33 10.73 -3.21
C LYS A 68 -0.62 10.55 -1.86
N ILE A 69 -0.63 9.33 -1.32
CA ILE A 69 0.08 8.98 -0.08
C ILE A 69 1.59 9.21 -0.26
N PHE A 70 2.13 8.75 -1.39
CA PHE A 70 3.55 8.86 -1.68
C PHE A 70 4.03 10.31 -1.83
N SER A 71 3.25 11.18 -2.45
CA SER A 71 3.60 12.60 -2.59
C SER A 71 3.77 13.26 -1.23
N SER A 72 2.83 13.08 -0.30
CA SER A 72 2.94 13.57 1.07
C SER A 72 4.16 13.00 1.80
N ALA A 73 4.47 11.71 1.56
CA ALA A 73 5.65 11.08 2.12
C ALA A 73 6.95 11.74 1.64
N VAL A 74 7.05 12.02 0.35
CA VAL A 74 8.24 12.66 -0.24
C VAL A 74 8.44 14.07 0.29
N GLU A 75 7.38 14.87 0.41
CA GLU A 75 7.46 16.20 1.01
C GLU A 75 7.99 16.15 2.44
N SER A 76 7.47 15.21 3.23
CA SER A 76 7.91 14.99 4.61
C SER A 76 9.37 14.57 4.70
N LEU A 77 9.83 13.70 3.80
CA LEU A 77 11.22 13.28 3.71
C LEU A 77 12.15 14.43 3.33
N ASN A 78 11.77 15.22 2.33
CA ASN A 78 12.55 16.38 1.89
C ASN A 78 12.70 17.38 3.03
N TYR A 79 11.65 17.66 3.76
CA TYR A 79 11.69 18.53 4.92
C TYR A 79 12.63 17.99 6.00
N LYS A 80 12.52 16.71 6.36
CA LYS A 80 13.37 16.07 7.35
C LYS A 80 14.85 16.07 6.94
N SER A 81 15.13 15.86 5.67
CA SER A 81 16.50 15.92 5.16
C SER A 81 17.12 17.30 5.30
N VAL A 82 16.36 18.35 5.09
CA VAL A 82 16.80 19.74 5.28
C VAL A 82 17.08 20.03 6.76
N VAL A 83 16.16 19.66 7.63
CA VAL A 83 16.31 19.85 9.08
C VAL A 83 17.51 19.08 9.62
N GLN A 84 17.76 17.90 9.07
CA GLN A 84 18.87 17.05 9.48
C GLN A 84 20.24 17.56 9.05
N ALA A 85 20.30 18.29 7.96
CA ALA A 85 21.51 18.96 7.52
C ALA A 85 21.89 20.14 8.44
N ASP A 86 20.99 20.61 9.33
CA ASP A 86 21.30 21.65 10.30
C ASP A 86 22.15 21.10 11.44
N PRO A 87 23.37 21.63 11.65
CA PRO A 87 24.28 21.18 12.70
C PRO A 87 23.70 21.20 14.12
N LYS A 88 22.69 22.02 14.38
CA LYS A 88 22.00 22.09 15.68
C LYS A 88 21.31 20.77 16.06
N PHE A 89 21.02 19.93 15.06
CA PHE A 89 20.26 18.71 15.22
C PHE A 89 21.06 17.43 14.99
N SER A 90 22.32 17.55 14.55
CA SER A 90 23.14 16.42 14.10
C SER A 90 23.41 15.35 15.17
N ASN A 91 23.32 15.68 16.44
CA ASN A 91 23.69 14.80 17.56
C ASN A 91 22.52 14.28 18.40
N ASP A 92 21.29 14.59 18.03
CA ASP A 92 20.12 14.15 18.82
C ASP A 92 19.12 13.41 17.93
N THR A 93 19.30 12.09 17.85
CA THR A 93 18.44 11.21 17.07
C THR A 93 16.96 11.29 17.46
N ARG A 94 16.66 11.66 18.72
CA ARG A 94 15.27 11.84 19.19
C ARG A 94 14.60 13.05 18.54
N LYS A 95 15.37 14.04 18.13
CA LYS A 95 14.86 15.24 17.47
C LYS A 95 14.38 14.94 16.05
N PHE A 96 14.91 13.93 15.39
CA PHE A 96 14.50 13.56 14.05
C PHE A 96 13.08 13.08 13.93
N ALA A 97 12.63 12.33 14.92
CA ALA A 97 11.25 11.86 14.95
C ALA A 97 10.25 13.01 15.17
N PHE A 98 10.70 14.17 15.70
CA PHE A 98 9.83 15.18 16.28
C PHE A 98 10.00 16.59 15.71
N ILE A 99 11.01 16.84 14.88
CA ILE A 99 11.24 18.18 14.35
C ILE A 99 10.43 18.42 13.08
N GLY A 100 9.50 19.32 13.21
CA GLY A 100 8.79 19.99 12.14
C GLY A 100 7.56 19.27 11.58
N VAL A 101 7.37 18.02 11.88
CA VAL A 101 6.11 17.33 11.60
C VAL A 101 5.65 16.77 12.92
N GLY A 102 4.56 17.29 13.46
CA GLY A 102 4.06 16.86 14.76
C GLY A 102 3.97 15.35 14.82
N CYS A 103 4.52 14.74 15.86
CA CYS A 103 4.17 13.39 16.23
C CYS A 103 2.76 13.41 16.78
N GLY A 104 1.80 13.35 15.88
CA GLY A 104 0.42 13.18 16.23
C GLY A 104 -0.01 11.74 15.99
N ILE A 105 -0.94 11.26 16.77
CA ILE A 105 -1.65 10.02 16.46
C ILE A 105 -2.91 10.42 15.71
N THR A 106 -3.00 10.03 14.45
CA THR A 106 -4.21 10.18 13.64
C THR A 106 -4.96 8.86 13.66
N TYR A 107 -6.23 8.92 13.94
CA TYR A 107 -7.07 7.72 14.05
C TYR A 107 -8.50 7.97 13.56
N PRO A 108 -9.18 6.93 13.07
CA PRO A 108 -10.57 7.04 12.65
C PRO A 108 -11.52 7.02 13.85
N VAL A 109 -12.59 7.80 13.74
CA VAL A 109 -13.69 7.85 14.71
C VAL A 109 -14.99 7.50 13.99
N TYR A 110 -15.68 6.49 14.50
CA TYR A 110 -16.94 6.03 13.94
C TYR A 110 -17.80 5.34 15.02
N ARG A 111 -19.06 5.05 14.70
CA ARG A 111 -19.94 4.31 15.62
C ARG A 111 -19.50 2.85 15.74
N LYS A 112 -19.07 2.44 16.92
CA LYS A 112 -18.51 1.10 17.21
C LYS A 112 -19.44 -0.09 16.89
N ASN A 113 -20.75 0.13 16.80
CA ASN A 113 -21.72 -0.91 16.43
C ASN A 113 -21.83 -1.14 14.91
N ASN A 114 -21.09 -0.41 14.09
CA ASN A 114 -21.09 -0.58 12.65
C ASN A 114 -20.00 -1.58 12.22
N LYS A 115 -20.41 -2.83 12.00
CA LYS A 115 -19.50 -3.94 11.59
C LYS A 115 -18.72 -3.64 10.31
N LYS A 116 -19.33 -2.92 9.34
CA LYS A 116 -18.62 -2.57 8.09
C LYS A 116 -17.49 -1.57 8.33
N LEU A 117 -17.70 -0.61 9.23
CA LEU A 117 -16.65 0.34 9.59
C LEU A 117 -15.55 -0.33 10.43
N GLN A 118 -15.90 -1.29 11.28
CA GLN A 118 -14.88 -2.12 11.97
C GLN A 118 -14.04 -2.92 10.98
N GLU A 119 -14.66 -3.57 9.99
CA GLU A 119 -13.95 -4.30 8.93
C GLU A 119 -13.00 -3.39 8.15
N ILE A 120 -13.43 -2.18 7.77
CA ILE A 120 -12.59 -1.19 7.08
C ILE A 120 -11.42 -0.78 7.96
N ASP A 121 -11.65 -0.47 9.24
CA ASP A 121 -10.63 -0.02 10.18
C ASP A 121 -9.55 -1.09 10.42
N GLU A 122 -9.97 -2.32 10.72
CA GLU A 122 -9.08 -3.47 10.91
C GLU A 122 -8.25 -3.75 9.64
N ALA A 123 -8.89 -3.74 8.48
CA ALA A 123 -8.23 -3.92 7.20
C ALA A 123 -7.24 -2.78 6.91
N ALA A 124 -7.63 -1.53 7.17
CA ALA A 124 -6.77 -0.37 6.97
C ALA A 124 -5.52 -0.44 7.86
N HIS A 125 -5.66 -0.78 9.14
CA HIS A 125 -4.52 -0.99 10.02
C HIS A 125 -3.58 -2.09 9.54
N LYS A 126 -4.12 -3.21 9.06
CA LYS A 126 -3.35 -4.32 8.50
C LYS A 126 -2.58 -3.86 7.26
N TYR A 127 -3.27 -3.26 6.29
CA TYR A 127 -2.67 -2.84 5.01
C TYR A 127 -1.62 -1.76 5.18
N ARG A 128 -1.83 -0.81 6.11
CA ARG A 128 -0.84 0.22 6.40
C ARG A 128 0.48 -0.35 6.89
N ARG A 129 0.45 -1.46 7.63
CA ARG A 129 1.65 -2.12 8.19
C ARG A 129 2.25 -3.19 7.28
N GLY A 130 1.50 -3.66 6.29
CA GLY A 130 1.89 -4.67 5.31
C GLY A 130 1.97 -4.08 3.91
N GLU A 131 1.01 -4.41 3.07
CA GLU A 131 1.04 -4.20 1.62
C GLU A 131 1.33 -2.74 1.20
N ILE A 132 0.79 -1.75 1.91
CA ILE A 132 1.01 -0.33 1.57
C ILE A 132 2.39 0.13 2.04
N LEU A 133 2.88 -0.36 3.19
CA LEU A 133 4.26 -0.12 3.60
C LEU A 133 5.26 -0.72 2.60
N ASP A 134 5.01 -1.94 2.13
CA ASP A 134 5.87 -2.60 1.14
C ASP A 134 5.90 -1.81 -0.18
N MET A 135 4.75 -1.30 -0.63
CA MET A 135 4.70 -0.39 -1.78
C MET A 135 5.49 0.90 -1.55
N PHE A 136 5.37 1.51 -0.37
CA PHE A 136 6.13 2.69 -0.01
C PHE A 136 7.63 2.40 -0.05
N MET A 137 8.08 1.34 0.61
CA MET A 137 9.49 0.95 0.65
C MET A 137 10.05 0.61 -0.74
N SER A 138 9.24 0.04 -1.63
CA SER A 138 9.65 -0.30 -3.00
C SER A 138 9.98 0.90 -3.89
N LYS A 139 9.59 2.11 -3.48
CA LYS A 139 9.90 3.36 -4.21
C LYS A 139 11.33 3.85 -3.95
N PHE A 140 12.03 3.27 -3.00
CA PHE A 140 13.37 3.66 -2.61
C PHE A 140 14.40 2.60 -3.01
N THR A 141 15.55 3.05 -3.46
CA THR A 141 16.70 2.19 -3.70
C THR A 141 17.33 1.73 -2.36
N LYS A 142 18.04 0.63 -2.38
CA LYS A 142 18.80 0.15 -1.19
C LYS A 142 19.76 1.21 -0.65
N LYS A 143 20.33 2.07 -1.52
CA LYS A 143 21.21 3.15 -1.12
C LYS A 143 20.47 4.24 -0.35
N GLU A 144 19.27 4.61 -0.79
CA GLU A 144 18.42 5.58 -0.10
C GLU A 144 17.94 5.05 1.24
N ILE A 145 17.47 3.81 1.29
CA ILE A 145 17.05 3.15 2.54
C ILE A 145 18.19 3.21 3.56
N LYS A 146 19.39 2.79 3.15
CA LYS A 146 20.57 2.82 4.01
C LYS A 146 21.00 4.24 4.41
N HIS A 147 20.80 5.23 3.54
CA HIS A 147 21.05 6.63 3.87
C HIS A 147 20.16 7.07 5.02
N TYR A 148 18.84 6.82 4.94
CA TYR A 148 17.89 7.19 6.00
C TYR A 148 18.14 6.44 7.32
N GLU A 149 18.57 5.19 7.26
CA GLU A 149 19.01 4.44 8.45
C GLU A 149 20.23 5.08 9.10
N ASN A 150 21.25 5.42 8.32
CA ASN A 150 22.50 6.00 8.81
C ASN A 150 22.31 7.35 9.47
N ILE A 151 21.35 8.13 9.01
CA ILE A 151 21.01 9.43 9.61
C ILE A 151 20.03 9.31 10.78
N GLY A 152 19.75 8.08 11.26
CA GLY A 152 18.89 7.83 12.40
C GLY A 152 17.40 8.07 12.17
N CYS A 153 16.96 8.10 10.90
CA CYS A 153 15.57 8.34 10.52
C CYS A 153 15.06 7.26 9.55
N PRO A 154 14.94 6.00 9.99
CA PRO A 154 14.52 4.90 9.12
C PRO A 154 13.18 5.19 8.45
N LEU A 155 13.06 4.87 7.16
CA LEU A 155 11.83 5.12 6.38
C LEU A 155 10.58 4.49 7.01
N GLN A 156 10.71 3.32 7.62
CA GLN A 156 9.60 2.67 8.34
C GLN A 156 9.15 3.48 9.56
N ALA A 157 10.09 4.09 10.30
CA ALA A 157 9.74 4.95 11.43
C ALA A 157 9.05 6.23 10.95
N ILE A 158 9.54 6.82 9.85
CA ILE A 158 8.89 7.97 9.21
C ILE A 158 7.47 7.59 8.81
N TRP A 159 7.30 6.49 8.09
CA TRP A 159 5.98 6.00 7.66
C TRP A 159 5.00 5.82 8.82
N SER A 160 5.48 5.30 9.95
CA SER A 160 4.62 5.02 11.11
C SER A 160 4.31 6.25 11.97
N GLN A 161 5.21 7.22 12.06
CA GLN A 161 5.15 8.31 13.03
C GLN A 161 4.84 9.67 12.42
N ASP A 162 5.10 9.86 11.13
CA ASP A 162 4.85 11.12 10.47
C ASP A 162 3.36 11.44 10.40
N GLN A 163 2.96 12.57 10.96
CA GLN A 163 1.56 12.97 11.04
C GLN A 163 0.96 13.20 9.65
N GLY A 164 1.72 13.82 8.74
CA GLY A 164 1.23 14.09 7.37
C GLY A 164 0.94 12.80 6.62
N MET A 165 1.82 11.79 6.73
CA MET A 165 1.59 10.47 6.13
C MET A 165 0.41 9.75 6.78
N GLN A 166 0.29 9.83 8.11
CA GLN A 166 -0.85 9.26 8.81
C GLN A 166 -2.16 9.90 8.35
N LEU A 167 -2.20 11.22 8.30
CA LEU A 167 -3.38 11.99 7.90
C LEU A 167 -3.78 11.63 6.48
N SER A 168 -2.87 11.73 5.51
CA SER A 168 -3.15 11.39 4.10
C SER A 168 -3.65 9.95 3.93
N TYR A 169 -3.08 9.00 4.66
CA TYR A 169 -3.53 7.62 4.62
C TYR A 169 -4.96 7.47 5.15
N TRP A 170 -5.26 8.03 6.31
CA TRP A 170 -6.57 7.91 6.94
C TRP A 170 -7.66 8.70 6.20
N GLU A 171 -7.32 9.84 5.59
CA GLU A 171 -8.23 10.57 4.70
C GLU A 171 -8.65 9.74 3.49
N MET A 172 -7.73 8.93 2.93
CA MET A 172 -8.10 7.99 1.87
C MET A 172 -9.01 6.89 2.36
N VAL A 173 -8.76 6.33 3.55
CA VAL A 173 -9.64 5.34 4.18
C VAL A 173 -11.03 5.95 4.45
N GLN A 174 -11.09 7.19 4.92
CA GLN A 174 -12.34 7.93 5.09
C GLN A 174 -13.08 8.10 3.75
N SER A 175 -12.39 8.56 2.71
CA SER A 175 -12.97 8.73 1.37
C SER A 175 -13.52 7.42 0.81
N PHE A 176 -12.81 6.30 1.05
CA PHE A 176 -13.32 4.98 0.71
C PHE A 176 -14.62 4.65 1.48
N ALA A 177 -14.63 4.84 2.80
CA ALA A 177 -15.83 4.59 3.62
C ALA A 177 -17.01 5.43 3.15
N GLU A 178 -16.79 6.71 2.85
CA GLU A 178 -17.83 7.63 2.32
C GLU A 178 -18.35 7.18 0.97
N SER A 179 -17.50 6.67 0.08
CA SER A 179 -17.92 6.09 -1.21
C SER A 179 -18.86 4.87 -1.05
N LYS A 180 -18.82 4.23 0.11
CA LYS A 180 -19.72 3.12 0.48
C LYS A 180 -20.94 3.58 1.29
N GLY A 181 -21.16 4.89 1.42
CA GLY A 181 -22.23 5.46 2.21
C GLY A 181 -22.05 5.31 3.72
N LEU A 182 -20.82 5.11 4.17
CA LEU A 182 -20.46 4.92 5.58
C LEU A 182 -19.82 6.20 6.13
N LYS A 183 -20.20 6.61 7.34
CA LYS A 183 -19.68 7.84 7.96
C LYS A 183 -18.55 7.52 8.91
N MET A 184 -17.34 7.92 8.53
CA MET A 184 -16.11 7.87 9.31
C MET A 184 -15.53 9.28 9.40
N THR A 185 -14.94 9.64 10.52
CA THR A 185 -14.23 10.93 10.71
C THR A 185 -12.81 10.66 11.13
N ILE A 186 -11.88 11.47 10.72
CA ILE A 186 -10.48 11.38 11.13
C ILE A 186 -10.23 12.44 12.20
N LYS A 187 -9.56 12.03 13.28
CA LYS A 187 -9.09 12.94 14.34
C LYS A 187 -7.60 12.80 14.52
N SER A 188 -6.95 13.91 14.86
CA SER A 188 -5.57 13.97 15.29
C SER A 188 -5.49 14.31 16.77
N VAL A 189 -4.50 13.78 17.48
CA VAL A 189 -4.27 14.09 18.92
C VAL A 189 -3.80 15.53 19.11
N LEU A 190 -3.41 16.21 18.04
CA LEU A 190 -3.02 17.64 18.12
C LEU A 190 -4.21 18.59 17.87
N ASP A 191 -5.39 18.09 17.62
CA ASP A 191 -6.66 18.82 17.60
C ASP A 191 -7.30 18.71 19.00
#